data_126eb4bcc171b30010529e0a3cdca98c
#
_entry.id   126eb4bcc171b30010529e0a3cdca98c
#
_cell.length_a   1.000
_cell.length_b   1.000
_cell.length_c   1.000
_cell.angle_alpha   90.00
_cell.angle_beta   90.00
_cell.angle_gamma   90.00
#
_symmetry.space_group_name_H-M   'P 1'
#
loop_
_entity.id
_entity.type
_entity.pdbx_description
1 polymer ?
#
loop_
_entity_poly.entity_id
_entity_poly.type
_entity_poly.pdbx_seq_one_letter_code
_entity_poly.pdbx_strand_id
1 'polypeptide(L)'
;MINLIDSPGHIDFSYEVSTASRLCDGAVVLVDAVEGVCSQTVTVLRQTWIEKLKPLLVINKMDRLITELKMSPGEAYTHLSKLLEQVNAVMGSFYQGERMEDDLRWREKMEERLNAAAEKTDSRSSSILENGDSIDTTNTPAEYEEKDDEDIYFAPEKNNVIFGSAIDGWAFTVRQFAGLYEKKLGIKRSILEKVLWGDFYLDPKTKRVLSSKHLKGRHLKPMFVQLVLDNIWAVYEATTGGNNGKGCVDFLPLRDLSACIIAIYLYFPLQRSCFG
;
A
#
# COMPACT_ATOMS: atom_id res chain seq x y z
N MET A 1 9.34 21.20 -4.12
CA MET A 1 8.04 21.71 -4.62
C MET A 1 7.27 20.49 -5.08
N ILE A 2 6.02 20.32 -4.67
CA ILE A 2 5.14 19.22 -5.11
C ILE A 2 4.02 19.86 -5.92
N ASN A 3 3.82 19.36 -7.14
CA ASN A 3 2.71 19.77 -7.99
C ASN A 3 1.62 18.70 -7.87
N LEU A 4 0.40 19.12 -7.56
CA LEU A 4 -0.75 18.23 -7.46
C LEU A 4 -1.64 18.44 -8.69
N ILE A 5 -1.96 17.35 -9.38
CA ILE A 5 -2.94 17.32 -10.48
C ILE A 5 -4.14 16.55 -9.95
N ASP A 6 -5.27 17.22 -9.84
CA ASP A 6 -6.55 16.60 -9.51
C ASP A 6 -7.23 16.12 -10.79
N SER A 7 -7.72 14.89 -10.79
CA SER A 7 -8.43 14.30 -11.92
C SER A 7 -9.80 13.79 -11.50
N PRO A 8 -10.82 13.91 -12.35
CA PRO A 8 -12.15 13.43 -12.03
C PRO A 8 -12.15 11.91 -11.83
N GLY A 9 -12.91 11.45 -10.82
CA GLY A 9 -13.01 10.01 -10.50
C GLY A 9 -14.10 9.25 -11.25
N HIS A 10 -14.90 9.92 -12.10
CA HIS A 10 -16.02 9.28 -12.79
C HIS A 10 -15.58 8.57 -14.08
N ILE A 11 -16.22 7.45 -14.39
CA ILE A 11 -15.85 6.58 -15.53
C ILE A 11 -15.86 7.31 -16.87
N ASP A 12 -16.78 8.28 -17.03
CA ASP A 12 -16.93 9.05 -18.26
C ASP A 12 -15.71 9.92 -18.56
N PHE A 13 -14.88 10.20 -17.55
CA PHE A 13 -13.67 11.04 -17.66
C PHE A 13 -12.38 10.22 -17.69
N SER A 14 -12.44 8.93 -18.03
CA SER A 14 -11.27 8.04 -18.07
C SER A 14 -10.16 8.55 -19.01
N TYR A 15 -10.52 9.28 -20.06
CA TYR A 15 -9.56 9.91 -20.97
C TYR A 15 -8.75 11.02 -20.26
N GLU A 16 -9.39 11.85 -19.45
CA GLU A 16 -8.72 12.90 -18.68
C GLU A 16 -7.76 12.31 -17.65
N VAL A 17 -8.19 11.23 -16.98
CA VAL A 17 -7.34 10.47 -16.04
C VAL A 17 -6.10 9.92 -16.74
N SER A 18 -6.28 9.34 -17.95
CA SER A 18 -5.16 8.83 -18.75
C SER A 18 -4.20 9.92 -19.20
N THR A 19 -4.73 11.10 -19.54
CA THR A 19 -3.88 12.23 -19.94
C THR A 19 -3.11 12.80 -18.73
N ALA A 20 -3.77 12.94 -17.59
CA ALA A 20 -3.15 13.44 -16.37
C ALA A 20 -2.06 12.47 -15.85
N SER A 21 -2.31 11.17 -15.91
CA SER A 21 -1.36 10.15 -15.44
C SER A 21 0.00 10.20 -16.16
N ARG A 22 0.01 10.53 -17.46
CA ARG A 22 1.26 10.67 -18.24
C ARG A 22 2.13 11.87 -17.84
N LEU A 23 1.58 12.81 -17.11
CA LEU A 23 2.28 14.02 -16.64
C LEU A 23 2.80 13.87 -15.21
N CYS A 24 2.51 12.76 -14.52
CA CYS A 24 2.78 12.56 -13.12
C CYS A 24 3.91 11.55 -12.89
N ASP A 25 4.66 11.72 -11.80
CA ASP A 25 5.68 10.77 -11.34
C ASP A 25 5.09 9.72 -10.38
N GLY A 26 3.93 10.00 -9.80
CA GLY A 26 3.24 9.13 -8.86
C GLY A 26 1.74 9.37 -8.85
N ALA A 27 1.00 8.41 -8.36
CA ALA A 27 -0.45 8.45 -8.28
C ALA A 27 -0.94 8.21 -6.85
N VAL A 28 -1.86 9.05 -6.37
CA VAL A 28 -2.58 8.82 -5.12
C VAL A 28 -3.91 8.15 -5.47
N VAL A 29 -4.02 6.87 -5.11
CA VAL A 29 -5.23 6.06 -5.37
C VAL A 29 -6.10 6.08 -4.12
N LEU A 30 -7.31 6.61 -4.26
CA LEU A 30 -8.30 6.69 -3.18
C LEU A 30 -9.20 5.46 -3.20
N VAL A 31 -9.36 4.82 -2.04
CA VAL A 31 -10.28 3.69 -1.84
C VAL A 31 -11.21 4.03 -0.68
N ASP A 32 -12.50 3.81 -0.87
CA ASP A 32 -13.49 3.96 0.19
C ASP A 32 -13.38 2.81 1.19
N ALA A 33 -13.27 3.13 2.47
CA ALA A 33 -13.15 2.12 3.52
C ALA A 33 -14.40 1.23 3.63
N VAL A 34 -15.57 1.71 3.24
CA VAL A 34 -16.84 0.98 3.31
C VAL A 34 -17.12 0.20 2.04
N GLU A 35 -17.02 0.87 0.88
CA GLU A 35 -17.32 0.26 -0.42
C GLU A 35 -16.21 -0.69 -0.90
N GLY A 36 -14.98 -0.45 -0.47
CA GLY A 36 -13.83 -1.26 -0.83
C GLY A 36 -13.38 -1.06 -2.27
N VAL A 37 -12.88 -2.14 -2.89
CA VAL A 37 -12.34 -2.11 -4.25
C VAL A 37 -13.48 -2.23 -5.26
N CYS A 38 -13.77 -1.14 -5.95
CA CYS A 38 -14.76 -1.11 -7.03
C CYS A 38 -14.09 -1.22 -8.42
N SER A 39 -14.89 -1.37 -9.47
CA SER A 39 -14.40 -1.48 -10.85
C SER A 39 -13.55 -0.27 -11.28
N GLN A 40 -13.88 0.92 -10.81
CA GLN A 40 -13.10 2.14 -11.06
C GLN A 40 -11.73 2.09 -10.38
N THR A 41 -11.66 1.62 -9.15
CA THR A 41 -10.38 1.42 -8.45
C THR A 41 -9.46 0.51 -9.26
N VAL A 42 -9.99 -0.60 -9.79
CA VAL A 42 -9.23 -1.52 -10.64
C VAL A 42 -8.73 -0.82 -11.91
N THR A 43 -9.58 0.00 -12.54
CA THR A 43 -9.22 0.74 -13.76
C THR A 43 -8.10 1.75 -13.48
N VAL A 44 -8.18 2.51 -12.38
CA VAL A 44 -7.16 3.48 -11.99
C VAL A 44 -5.84 2.78 -11.62
N LEU A 45 -5.89 1.67 -10.88
CA LEU A 45 -4.72 0.87 -10.57
C LEU A 45 -4.05 0.32 -11.82
N ARG A 46 -4.85 -0.15 -12.80
CA ARG A 46 -4.33 -0.60 -14.10
C ARG A 46 -3.65 0.53 -14.87
N GLN A 47 -4.26 1.73 -14.89
CA GLN A 47 -3.67 2.89 -15.53
C GLN A 47 -2.34 3.28 -14.87
N THR A 48 -2.31 3.31 -13.54
CA THR A 48 -1.10 3.56 -12.76
C THR A 48 0.00 2.55 -13.08
N TRP A 49 -0.37 1.28 -13.25
CA TRP A 49 0.54 0.20 -13.63
C TRP A 49 1.12 0.40 -15.03
N ILE A 50 0.27 0.66 -16.02
CA ILE A 50 0.67 0.85 -17.43
C ILE A 50 1.63 2.04 -17.59
N GLU A 51 1.33 3.16 -16.92
CA GLU A 51 2.16 4.37 -16.98
C GLU A 51 3.37 4.32 -16.02
N LYS A 52 3.56 3.20 -15.30
CA LYS A 52 4.68 2.96 -14.37
C LYS A 52 4.82 4.04 -13.29
N LEU A 53 3.69 4.57 -12.81
CA LEU A 53 3.64 5.53 -11.73
C LEU A 53 3.88 4.85 -10.39
N LYS A 54 4.47 5.58 -9.44
CA LYS A 54 4.57 5.11 -8.05
C LYS A 54 3.23 5.29 -7.34
N PRO A 55 2.51 4.21 -7.00
CA PRO A 55 1.22 4.31 -6.36
C PRO A 55 1.35 4.56 -4.85
N LEU A 56 0.48 5.42 -4.33
CA LEU A 56 0.22 5.62 -2.92
C LEU A 56 -1.26 5.35 -2.66
N LEU A 57 -1.56 4.40 -1.78
CA LEU A 57 -2.93 4.04 -1.45
C LEU A 57 -3.44 4.90 -0.30
N VAL A 58 -4.62 5.49 -0.46
CA VAL A 58 -5.32 6.20 0.62
C VAL A 58 -6.66 5.53 0.88
N ILE A 59 -6.81 4.96 2.06
CA ILE A 59 -8.08 4.41 2.54
C ILE A 59 -8.83 5.55 3.22
N ASN A 60 -9.83 6.07 2.50
CA ASN A 60 -10.62 7.23 2.92
C ASN A 60 -11.96 6.80 3.54
N LYS A 61 -12.64 7.73 4.18
CA LYS A 61 -13.94 7.55 4.83
C LYS A 61 -13.92 6.54 5.99
N MET A 62 -12.84 6.52 6.75
CA MET A 62 -12.72 5.71 7.97
C MET A 62 -13.79 6.04 9.02
N ASP A 63 -14.27 7.28 9.04
CA ASP A 63 -15.37 7.77 9.87
C ASP A 63 -16.66 6.94 9.69
N ARG A 64 -16.95 6.50 8.46
CA ARG A 64 -18.15 5.72 8.13
C ARG A 64 -18.13 4.31 8.75
N LEU A 65 -16.94 3.73 8.98
CA LEU A 65 -16.82 2.45 9.71
C LEU A 65 -17.34 2.58 11.14
N ILE A 66 -17.17 3.77 11.73
CA ILE A 66 -17.57 4.07 13.11
C ILE A 66 -19.03 4.52 13.16
N THR A 67 -19.38 5.51 12.34
CA THR A 67 -20.68 6.21 12.42
C THR A 67 -21.82 5.45 11.75
N GLU A 68 -21.57 4.85 10.59
CA GLU A 68 -22.58 4.16 9.79
C GLU A 68 -22.61 2.66 10.10
N LEU A 69 -21.47 1.98 9.96
CA LEU A 69 -21.38 0.54 10.15
C LEU A 69 -21.28 0.14 11.62
N LYS A 70 -20.95 1.06 12.52
CA LYS A 70 -20.81 0.83 13.97
C LYS A 70 -19.94 -0.38 14.30
N MET A 71 -18.88 -0.57 13.52
CA MET A 71 -17.93 -1.66 13.70
C MET A 71 -17.12 -1.45 14.97
N SER A 72 -16.81 -2.53 15.65
CA SER A 72 -15.79 -2.51 16.71
C SER A 72 -14.39 -2.31 16.10
N PRO A 73 -13.42 -1.79 16.88
CA PRO A 73 -12.05 -1.60 16.38
C PRO A 73 -11.40 -2.88 15.82
N GLY A 74 -11.72 -4.03 16.40
CA GLY A 74 -11.22 -5.32 15.93
C GLY A 74 -11.83 -5.75 14.60
N GLU A 75 -13.13 -5.56 14.42
CA GLU A 75 -13.83 -5.83 13.15
C GLU A 75 -13.33 -4.90 12.06
N ALA A 76 -13.17 -3.60 12.37
CA ALA A 76 -12.62 -2.62 11.45
C ALA A 76 -11.21 -3.00 10.98
N TYR A 77 -10.34 -3.49 11.88
CA TYR A 77 -9.02 -3.98 11.52
C TYR A 77 -9.08 -5.14 10.53
N THR A 78 -9.93 -6.13 10.81
CA THR A 78 -10.12 -7.29 9.92
C THR A 78 -10.65 -6.85 8.56
N HIS A 79 -11.57 -5.90 8.54
CA HIS A 79 -12.13 -5.33 7.29
C HIS A 79 -11.05 -4.61 6.47
N LEU A 80 -10.25 -3.75 7.10
CA LEU A 80 -9.15 -3.04 6.45
C LEU A 80 -8.06 -4.00 5.92
N SER A 81 -7.75 -5.06 6.66
CA SER A 81 -6.81 -6.09 6.21
C SER A 81 -7.31 -6.78 4.94
N LYS A 82 -8.59 -7.18 4.91
CA LYS A 82 -9.21 -7.78 3.71
C LYS A 82 -9.22 -6.82 2.51
N LEU A 83 -9.47 -5.53 2.77
CA LEU A 83 -9.45 -4.51 1.72
C LEU A 83 -8.04 -4.39 1.12
N LEU A 84 -7.00 -4.35 1.94
CA LEU A 84 -5.61 -4.33 1.48
C LEU A 84 -5.26 -5.60 0.69
N GLU A 85 -5.70 -6.78 1.16
CA GLU A 85 -5.52 -8.03 0.43
C GLU A 85 -6.18 -7.99 -0.95
N GLN A 86 -7.39 -7.43 -1.06
CA GLN A 86 -8.08 -7.27 -2.35
C GLN A 86 -7.33 -6.34 -3.29
N VAL A 87 -6.85 -5.19 -2.82
CA VAL A 87 -6.03 -4.27 -3.63
C VAL A 87 -4.75 -4.96 -4.09
N ASN A 88 -4.07 -5.67 -3.20
CA ASN A 88 -2.85 -6.40 -3.50
C ASN A 88 -3.08 -7.57 -4.48
N ALA A 89 -4.23 -8.25 -4.39
CA ALA A 89 -4.61 -9.27 -5.36
C ALA A 89 -4.77 -8.69 -6.78
N VAL A 90 -5.34 -7.48 -6.89
CA VAL A 90 -5.43 -6.77 -8.18
C VAL A 90 -4.05 -6.45 -8.72
N MET A 91 -3.15 -5.89 -7.89
CA MET A 91 -1.77 -5.58 -8.30
C MET A 91 -0.99 -6.84 -8.70
N GLY A 92 -1.13 -7.91 -7.92
CA GLY A 92 -0.52 -9.20 -8.24
C GLY A 92 -1.00 -9.77 -9.58
N SER A 93 -2.28 -9.58 -9.93
CA SER A 93 -2.80 -10.02 -11.23
C SER A 93 -2.18 -9.26 -12.41
N PHE A 94 -1.89 -7.96 -12.24
CA PHE A 94 -1.21 -7.18 -13.29
C PHE A 94 0.24 -7.62 -13.46
N TYR A 95 0.94 -7.85 -12.35
CA TYR A 95 2.30 -8.36 -12.38
C TYR A 95 2.40 -9.73 -13.06
N GLN A 96 1.51 -10.66 -12.71
CA GLN A 96 1.47 -11.97 -13.35
C GLN A 96 1.19 -11.88 -14.83
N GLY A 97 0.30 -10.96 -15.28
CA GLY A 97 0.03 -10.71 -16.69
C GLY A 97 1.28 -10.23 -17.42
N GLU A 98 1.98 -9.23 -16.88
CA GLU A 98 3.22 -8.70 -17.47
C GLU A 98 4.32 -9.78 -17.53
N ARG A 99 4.45 -10.57 -16.47
CA ARG A 99 5.42 -11.68 -16.43
C ARG A 99 5.14 -12.73 -17.51
N MET A 100 3.88 -13.10 -17.71
CA MET A 100 3.51 -14.04 -18.77
C MET A 100 3.83 -13.49 -20.17
N GLU A 101 3.60 -12.19 -20.41
CA GLU A 101 3.95 -11.55 -21.68
C GLU A 101 5.48 -11.50 -21.87
N ASP A 102 6.23 -11.18 -20.83
CA ASP A 102 7.70 -11.15 -20.89
C ASP A 102 8.26 -12.56 -21.16
N ASP A 103 7.70 -13.61 -20.53
CA ASP A 103 8.07 -15.01 -20.76
C ASP A 103 7.79 -15.44 -22.21
N LEU A 104 6.64 -15.05 -22.77
CA LEU A 104 6.31 -15.34 -24.16
C LEU A 104 7.28 -14.65 -25.13
N ARG A 105 7.53 -13.37 -24.92
CA ARG A 105 8.50 -12.59 -25.73
C ARG A 105 9.92 -13.17 -25.65
N TRP A 106 10.32 -13.65 -24.49
CA TRP A 106 11.62 -14.29 -24.30
C TRP A 106 11.70 -15.60 -25.07
N ARG A 107 10.66 -16.44 -25.03
CA ARG A 107 10.59 -17.70 -25.79
C ARG A 107 10.62 -17.46 -27.28
N GLU A 108 9.84 -16.51 -27.79
CA GLU A 108 9.82 -16.13 -29.19
C GLU A 108 11.23 -15.69 -29.67
N LYS A 109 11.89 -14.82 -28.91
CA LYS A 109 13.25 -14.38 -29.21
C LYS A 109 14.27 -15.53 -29.19
N MET A 110 14.08 -16.49 -28.28
CA MET A 110 14.95 -17.65 -28.18
C MET A 110 14.74 -18.59 -29.35
N GLU A 111 13.50 -18.81 -29.79
CA GLU A 111 13.16 -19.60 -30.98
C GLU A 111 13.67 -18.96 -32.27
N GLU A 112 13.53 -17.66 -32.42
CA GLU A 112 14.11 -16.90 -33.55
C GLU A 112 15.64 -17.05 -33.63
N ARG A 113 16.34 -17.00 -32.47
CA ARG A 113 17.79 -17.20 -32.38
C ARG A 113 18.18 -18.61 -32.76
N LEU A 114 17.43 -19.61 -32.30
CA LEU A 114 17.69 -21.02 -32.64
C LEU A 114 17.48 -21.27 -34.15
N ASN A 115 16.42 -20.74 -34.73
CA ASN A 115 16.12 -20.85 -36.16
C ASN A 115 17.20 -20.15 -36.99
N ALA A 116 17.61 -18.93 -36.61
CA ALA A 116 18.70 -18.21 -37.30
C ALA A 116 20.06 -18.90 -37.14
N ALA A 117 20.30 -19.62 -36.05
CA ALA A 117 21.50 -20.44 -35.90
C ALA A 117 21.45 -21.70 -36.75
N ALA A 118 20.27 -22.35 -36.87
CA ALA A 118 20.07 -23.50 -37.75
C ALA A 118 20.27 -23.17 -39.22
N GLU A 119 19.73 -22.03 -39.71
CA GLU A 119 19.92 -21.56 -41.08
C GLU A 119 21.39 -21.25 -41.42
N LYS A 120 22.15 -20.74 -40.43
CA LYS A 120 23.59 -20.50 -40.60
C LYS A 120 24.40 -21.79 -40.68
N THR A 121 23.92 -22.86 -40.04
CA THR A 121 24.56 -24.17 -40.06
C THR A 121 24.31 -24.88 -41.39
N ASP A 122 23.09 -24.77 -41.95
CA ASP A 122 22.77 -25.34 -43.25
C ASP A 122 23.53 -24.64 -44.41
N SER A 123 23.74 -23.34 -44.32
CA SER A 123 24.52 -22.59 -45.31
C SER A 123 26.04 -22.82 -45.21
N ARG A 124 26.54 -23.37 -44.08
CA ARG A 124 27.95 -23.71 -43.88
C ARG A 124 28.31 -25.13 -44.30
N SER A 125 27.38 -26.03 -44.51
CA SER A 125 27.65 -27.41 -44.91
C SER A 125 28.15 -27.56 -46.35
N SER A 126 28.26 -26.50 -47.14
CA SER A 126 28.83 -26.53 -48.49
C SER A 126 30.27 -26.00 -48.61
N SER A 127 30.92 -25.63 -47.53
CA SER A 127 32.32 -25.19 -47.53
C SER A 127 33.09 -25.64 -46.29
N ILE A 128 33.35 -26.92 -46.18
CA ILE A 128 34.27 -27.43 -45.18
C ILE A 128 35.51 -27.93 -45.92
N LEU A 129 36.60 -27.19 -45.75
CA LEU A 129 37.91 -27.74 -45.40
C LEU A 129 38.83 -26.57 -45.03
N GLU A 130 39.49 -26.71 -43.86
CA GLU A 130 40.60 -25.90 -43.35
C GLU A 130 40.27 -24.58 -42.66
N ASN A 131 40.17 -24.62 -41.33
CA ASN A 131 41.05 -23.94 -40.37
C ASN A 131 40.40 -24.05 -38.98
N GLY A 132 41.19 -24.65 -38.08
CA GLY A 132 40.80 -24.74 -36.66
C GLY A 132 40.81 -23.35 -36.01
N ASP A 133 39.67 -22.78 -35.91
CA ASP A 133 39.44 -21.63 -35.03
C ASP A 133 38.38 -22.01 -33.98
N SER A 134 38.75 -21.80 -32.76
CA SER A 134 37.99 -22.09 -31.58
C SER A 134 36.61 -21.45 -31.64
N ILE A 135 35.55 -22.24 -31.53
CA ILE A 135 34.20 -21.81 -31.35
C ILE A 135 34.14 -21.04 -30.01
N ASP A 136 34.01 -19.72 -30.14
CA ASP A 136 33.78 -18.84 -29.00
C ASP A 136 32.37 -19.12 -28.44
N THR A 137 32.32 -19.98 -27.43
CA THR A 137 31.11 -20.40 -26.71
C THR A 137 30.64 -19.33 -25.67
N THR A 138 31.03 -18.07 -25.84
CA THR A 138 30.67 -16.98 -24.92
C THR A 138 29.31 -16.33 -25.18
N ASN A 139 28.45 -16.91 -26.01
CA ASN A 139 27.04 -16.54 -26.03
C ASN A 139 26.23 -17.40 -25.04
N THR A 140 26.50 -17.24 -23.75
CA THR A 140 25.55 -17.62 -22.71
C THR A 140 24.22 -16.92 -23.01
N PRO A 141 23.09 -17.65 -23.09
CA PRO A 141 21.79 -17.00 -23.22
C PRO A 141 21.66 -16.04 -22.06
N ALA A 142 21.24 -14.80 -22.35
CA ALA A 142 20.98 -13.80 -21.32
C ALA A 142 20.11 -14.46 -20.27
N GLU A 143 20.65 -14.61 -19.07
CA GLU A 143 19.96 -15.22 -17.93
C GLU A 143 18.67 -14.44 -17.71
N TYR A 144 17.56 -15.14 -17.61
CA TYR A 144 16.27 -14.50 -17.35
C TYR A 144 16.34 -13.86 -15.95
N GLU A 145 16.42 -12.54 -15.87
CA GLU A 145 16.35 -11.79 -14.62
C GLU A 145 14.90 -11.81 -14.13
N GLU A 146 14.65 -12.56 -13.07
CA GLU A 146 13.37 -12.55 -12.37
C GLU A 146 13.20 -11.21 -11.67
N LYS A 147 12.20 -10.42 -12.12
CA LYS A 147 11.86 -9.15 -11.49
C LYS A 147 11.34 -9.40 -10.08
N ASP A 148 11.86 -8.67 -9.11
CA ASP A 148 11.37 -8.69 -7.73
C ASP A 148 9.97 -8.06 -7.65
N ASP A 149 9.06 -8.71 -6.93
CA ASP A 149 7.68 -8.27 -6.75
C ASP A 149 7.43 -7.55 -5.41
N GLU A 150 8.46 -7.46 -4.54
CA GLU A 150 8.30 -6.87 -3.21
C GLU A 150 7.81 -5.42 -3.22
N ASP A 151 8.21 -4.61 -4.20
CA ASP A 151 7.88 -3.19 -4.26
C ASP A 151 6.48 -2.89 -4.82
N ILE A 152 5.78 -3.90 -5.32
CA ILE A 152 4.49 -3.77 -6.00
C ILE A 152 3.34 -3.68 -4.99
N TYR A 153 3.48 -4.38 -3.85
CA TYR A 153 2.41 -4.54 -2.89
C TYR A 153 2.29 -3.36 -1.93
N PHE A 154 1.04 -3.01 -1.65
CA PHE A 154 0.70 -2.05 -0.61
C PHE A 154 0.81 -2.69 0.76
N ALA A 155 1.66 -2.10 1.60
CA ALA A 155 1.83 -2.52 2.97
C ALA A 155 2.02 -1.29 3.87
N PRO A 156 1.22 -1.13 4.93
CA PRO A 156 1.34 0.00 5.84
C PRO A 156 2.75 0.16 6.44
N GLU A 157 3.48 -0.93 6.58
CA GLU A 157 4.87 -0.99 7.05
C GLU A 157 5.84 -0.32 6.07
N LYS A 158 5.54 -0.37 4.76
CA LYS A 158 6.32 0.28 3.69
C LYS A 158 5.97 1.77 3.56
N ASN A 159 5.03 2.29 4.34
CA ASN A 159 4.55 3.67 4.31
C ASN A 159 3.93 4.10 2.96
N ASN A 160 3.43 3.17 2.18
CA ASN A 160 2.71 3.39 0.93
C ASN A 160 1.18 3.30 1.09
N VAL A 161 0.70 3.24 2.35
CA VAL A 161 -0.72 3.24 2.71
C VAL A 161 -1.00 4.34 3.73
N ILE A 162 -2.03 5.12 3.46
CA ILE A 162 -2.54 6.17 4.33
C ILE A 162 -3.97 5.83 4.74
N PHE A 163 -4.31 6.02 6.00
CA PHE A 163 -5.66 5.90 6.54
C PHE A 163 -6.20 7.28 6.88
N GLY A 164 -7.46 7.56 6.55
CA GLY A 164 -8.01 8.87 6.86
C GLY A 164 -9.52 9.02 6.67
N SER A 165 -9.99 10.19 7.09
CA SER A 165 -11.31 10.72 6.81
C SER A 165 -11.17 12.12 6.24
N ALA A 166 -11.52 12.29 4.97
CA ALA A 166 -11.46 13.58 4.31
C ALA A 166 -12.50 14.56 4.87
N ILE A 167 -13.67 14.06 5.29
CA ILE A 167 -14.75 14.89 5.84
C ILE A 167 -14.34 15.49 7.19
N ASP A 168 -13.65 14.72 8.03
CA ASP A 168 -13.17 15.16 9.34
C ASP A 168 -11.78 15.78 9.28
N GLY A 169 -11.13 15.77 8.10
CA GLY A 169 -9.88 16.44 7.83
C GLY A 169 -8.65 15.81 8.48
N TRP A 170 -8.65 14.48 8.71
CA TRP A 170 -7.50 13.78 9.27
C TRP A 170 -7.03 12.63 8.40
N ALA A 171 -5.73 12.39 8.44
CA ALA A 171 -5.10 11.22 7.82
C ALA A 171 -3.81 10.88 8.56
N PHE A 172 -3.42 9.61 8.53
CA PHE A 172 -2.18 9.15 9.16
C PHE A 172 -1.55 7.97 8.43
N THR A 173 -0.27 7.79 8.68
CA THR A 173 0.50 6.61 8.32
C THR A 173 0.95 5.88 9.59
N VAL A 174 1.27 4.60 9.46
CA VAL A 174 1.84 3.79 10.56
C VAL A 174 3.09 4.46 11.15
N ARG A 175 3.88 5.10 10.31
CA ARG A 175 5.10 5.80 10.68
C ARG A 175 4.89 6.93 11.70
N GLN A 176 3.78 7.66 11.59
CA GLN A 176 3.47 8.74 12.54
C GLN A 176 3.18 8.19 13.94
N PHE A 177 2.35 7.15 14.02
CA PHE A 177 2.07 6.48 15.28
C PHE A 177 3.30 5.80 15.88
N ALA A 178 4.15 5.17 15.07
CA ALA A 178 5.41 4.61 15.52
C ALA A 178 6.30 5.67 16.19
N GLY A 179 6.37 6.88 15.62
CA GLY A 179 7.12 8.00 16.22
C GLY A 179 6.57 8.49 17.56
N LEU A 180 5.23 8.45 17.73
CA LEU A 180 4.59 8.80 19.01
C LEU A 180 4.86 7.77 20.10
N TYR A 181 4.75 6.48 19.75
CA TYR A 181 4.90 5.39 20.69
C TYR A 181 6.36 5.06 21.00
N GLU A 182 7.34 5.48 20.20
CA GLU A 182 8.76 5.33 20.50
C GLU A 182 9.11 5.90 21.87
N LYS A 183 8.64 7.12 22.16
CA LYS A 183 8.89 7.78 23.44
C LYS A 183 8.14 7.12 24.62
N LYS A 184 6.96 6.53 24.39
CA LYS A 184 6.11 5.94 25.41
C LYS A 184 6.51 4.51 25.76
N LEU A 185 6.88 3.72 24.76
CA LEU A 185 7.20 2.29 24.91
C LEU A 185 8.70 2.03 25.04
N GLY A 186 9.57 2.98 24.68
CA GLY A 186 11.01 2.79 24.67
C GLY A 186 11.51 1.82 23.58
N ILE A 187 10.68 1.55 22.57
CA ILE A 187 10.99 0.66 21.45
C ILE A 187 11.40 1.54 20.26
N LYS A 188 12.47 1.18 19.55
CA LYS A 188 12.95 1.94 18.39
C LYS A 188 11.84 2.06 17.33
N ARG A 189 11.69 3.25 16.77
CA ARG A 189 10.70 3.58 15.72
C ARG A 189 10.72 2.61 14.54
N SER A 190 11.91 2.26 14.05
CA SER A 190 12.08 1.33 12.92
C SER A 190 11.53 -0.08 13.18
N ILE A 191 11.52 -0.51 14.44
CA ILE A 191 10.91 -1.78 14.85
C ILE A 191 9.40 -1.60 14.93
N LEU A 192 8.93 -0.50 15.53
CA LEU A 192 7.50 -0.20 15.64
C LEU A 192 6.83 -0.08 14.27
N GLU A 193 7.47 0.55 13.29
CA GLU A 193 6.97 0.66 11.92
C GLU A 193 6.67 -0.72 11.31
N LYS A 194 7.51 -1.72 11.59
CA LYS A 194 7.36 -3.09 11.07
C LYS A 194 6.34 -3.95 11.82
N VAL A 195 6.12 -3.68 13.10
CA VAL A 195 5.28 -4.55 13.96
C VAL A 195 3.93 -3.92 14.30
N LEU A 196 3.72 -2.63 14.00
CA LEU A 196 2.47 -1.96 14.32
C LEU A 196 1.31 -2.49 13.47
N TRP A 197 1.57 -2.86 12.22
CA TRP A 197 0.63 -3.56 11.35
C TRP A 197 0.98 -5.05 11.30
N GLY A 198 -0.03 -5.92 11.18
CA GLY A 198 0.14 -7.37 11.12
C GLY A 198 -0.21 -8.09 12.42
N ASP A 199 0.14 -9.37 12.52
CA ASP A 199 -0.20 -10.26 13.63
C ASP A 199 0.75 -10.11 14.83
N PHE A 200 0.92 -8.89 15.27
CA PHE A 200 1.71 -8.55 16.43
C PHE A 200 0.84 -8.03 17.57
N TYR A 201 1.19 -8.41 18.79
CA TYR A 201 0.42 -8.14 20.00
C TYR A 201 1.32 -7.49 21.04
N LEU A 202 0.82 -6.47 21.71
CA LEU A 202 1.53 -5.83 22.83
C LEU A 202 1.03 -6.37 24.15
N ASP A 203 1.93 -6.92 24.95
CA ASP A 203 1.61 -7.28 26.35
C ASP A 203 1.69 -6.01 27.22
N PRO A 204 0.56 -5.54 27.79
CA PRO A 204 0.54 -4.30 28.57
C PRO A 204 1.38 -4.39 29.84
N LYS A 205 1.58 -5.59 30.40
CA LYS A 205 2.34 -5.80 31.64
C LYS A 205 3.86 -5.75 31.41
N THR A 206 4.34 -6.41 30.36
CA THR A 206 5.78 -6.54 30.08
C THR A 206 6.28 -5.54 29.07
N LYS A 207 5.37 -4.80 28.39
CA LYS A 207 5.66 -3.89 27.26
C LYS A 207 6.47 -4.58 26.13
N ARG A 208 6.31 -5.89 25.97
CA ARG A 208 6.98 -6.67 24.92
C ARG A 208 6.02 -6.95 23.76
N VAL A 209 6.57 -6.91 22.57
CA VAL A 209 5.86 -7.29 21.35
C VAL A 209 5.91 -8.81 21.22
N LEU A 210 4.75 -9.42 21.05
CA LEU A 210 4.57 -10.86 20.88
C LEU A 210 4.01 -11.13 19.47
N SER A 211 4.52 -12.14 18.81
CA SER A 211 3.92 -12.68 17.58
C SER A 211 2.77 -13.63 17.95
N SER A 212 1.86 -13.87 17.01
CA SER A 212 0.72 -14.80 17.16
C SER A 212 1.10 -16.17 17.75
N LYS A 213 2.28 -16.68 17.40
CA LYS A 213 2.83 -17.96 17.90
C LYS A 213 3.13 -17.95 19.40
N HIS A 214 3.34 -16.80 19.99
CA HIS A 214 3.72 -16.64 21.41
C HIS A 214 2.57 -16.27 22.34
N LEU A 215 1.34 -16.16 21.82
CA LEU A 215 0.15 -15.80 22.57
C LEU A 215 -0.25 -16.83 23.66
N LYS A 216 0.12 -18.11 23.48
CA LYS A 216 -0.17 -19.20 24.46
C LYS A 216 -1.60 -19.16 25.02
N GLY A 217 -2.60 -18.93 24.17
CA GLY A 217 -4.02 -18.89 24.58
C GLY A 217 -4.49 -17.57 25.21
N ARG A 218 -3.67 -16.52 25.22
CA ARG A 218 -4.10 -15.19 25.68
C ARG A 218 -4.86 -14.47 24.56
N HIS A 219 -6.03 -13.95 24.86
CA HIS A 219 -6.81 -13.10 23.97
C HIS A 219 -6.31 -11.65 24.05
N LEU A 220 -5.27 -11.32 23.29
CA LEU A 220 -4.78 -9.96 23.16
C LEU A 220 -5.30 -9.36 21.85
N LYS A 221 -5.55 -8.05 21.84
CA LYS A 221 -5.90 -7.34 20.62
C LYS A 221 -4.64 -7.13 19.76
N PRO A 222 -4.74 -7.14 18.42
CA PRO A 222 -3.65 -6.74 17.55
C PRO A 222 -3.08 -5.37 17.93
N MET A 223 -1.79 -5.17 17.75
CA MET A 223 -1.12 -3.96 18.17
C MET A 223 -1.69 -2.70 17.49
N PHE A 224 -2.04 -2.79 16.21
CA PHE A 224 -2.70 -1.70 15.48
C PHE A 224 -4.06 -1.33 16.08
N VAL A 225 -4.85 -2.33 16.48
CA VAL A 225 -6.14 -2.09 17.14
C VAL A 225 -5.93 -1.36 18.47
N GLN A 226 -5.05 -1.88 19.32
CA GLN A 226 -4.84 -1.36 20.66
C GLN A 226 -4.22 0.05 20.68
N LEU A 227 -3.26 0.32 19.78
CA LEU A 227 -2.51 1.57 19.79
C LEU A 227 -3.09 2.65 18.88
N VAL A 228 -3.79 2.27 17.82
CA VAL A 228 -4.31 3.20 16.81
C VAL A 228 -5.82 3.26 16.84
N LEU A 229 -6.51 2.16 16.51
CA LEU A 229 -7.95 2.18 16.32
C LEU A 229 -8.72 2.44 17.61
N ASP A 230 -8.39 1.79 18.73
CA ASP A 230 -9.08 2.01 20.02
C ASP A 230 -9.06 3.50 20.42
N ASN A 231 -7.97 4.23 20.10
CA ASN A 231 -7.88 5.65 20.40
C ASN A 231 -8.75 6.51 19.47
N ILE A 232 -8.79 6.19 18.18
CA ILE A 232 -9.64 6.90 17.21
C ILE A 232 -11.11 6.68 17.55
N TRP A 233 -11.51 5.44 17.84
CA TRP A 233 -12.87 5.09 18.24
C TRP A 233 -13.29 5.82 19.50
N ALA A 234 -12.44 5.88 20.52
CA ALA A 234 -12.72 6.62 21.75
C ALA A 234 -12.98 8.11 21.52
N VAL A 235 -12.27 8.74 20.55
CA VAL A 235 -12.54 10.14 20.18
C VAL A 235 -13.91 10.27 19.53
N TYR A 236 -14.27 9.39 18.61
CA TYR A 236 -15.59 9.42 17.97
C TYR A 236 -16.72 9.14 18.98
N GLU A 237 -16.59 8.17 19.87
CA GLU A 237 -17.56 7.89 20.92
C GLU A 237 -17.77 9.11 21.84
N ALA A 238 -16.69 9.80 22.18
CA ALA A 238 -16.77 11.01 23.02
C ALA A 238 -17.47 12.19 22.30
N THR A 239 -17.32 12.30 20.99
CA THR A 239 -17.89 13.42 20.20
C THR A 239 -19.33 13.15 19.77
N THR A 240 -19.66 11.90 19.40
CA THR A 240 -21.00 11.53 18.90
C THR A 240 -21.93 11.02 19.98
N GLY A 241 -21.40 10.51 21.09
CA GLY A 241 -22.17 9.81 22.13
C GLY A 241 -22.97 10.66 23.10
N GLY A 242 -23.10 11.98 22.95
CA GLY A 242 -23.99 12.83 23.77
C GLY A 242 -23.83 12.75 25.30
N ASN A 243 -22.92 11.94 25.78
CA ASN A 243 -22.60 11.83 27.19
C ASN A 243 -21.57 12.88 27.58
N ASN A 244 -22.03 13.90 28.33
CA ASN A 244 -21.22 14.91 28.96
C ASN A 244 -19.86 14.33 29.40
N GLY A 245 -18.80 14.69 28.70
CA GLY A 245 -17.34 14.63 28.92
C GLY A 245 -16.70 14.03 30.18
N LYS A 246 -17.38 13.19 30.92
CA LYS A 246 -16.86 12.61 32.16
C LYS A 246 -16.17 11.25 32.04
N GLY A 247 -16.21 10.62 30.88
CA GLY A 247 -15.60 9.30 30.64
C GLY A 247 -14.27 9.29 29.88
N CYS A 248 -13.84 10.42 29.33
CA CYS A 248 -12.67 10.50 28.44
C CYS A 248 -11.35 10.90 29.13
N VAL A 249 -11.36 11.12 30.44
CA VAL A 249 -10.23 11.78 31.14
C VAL A 249 -9.12 10.80 31.52
N ASP A 250 -9.39 9.49 31.55
CA ASP A 250 -8.43 8.49 32.06
C ASP A 250 -7.70 7.66 30.97
N PHE A 251 -8.12 7.77 29.70
CA PHE A 251 -7.47 7.07 28.58
C PHE A 251 -6.67 8.02 27.72
N LEU A 252 -5.38 8.15 27.99
CA LEU A 252 -4.39 8.97 27.30
C LEU A 252 -4.68 10.49 27.33
N PRO A 253 -3.69 11.32 27.64
CA PRO A 253 -3.89 12.76 27.57
C PRO A 253 -4.26 13.14 26.12
N LEU A 254 -5.52 13.52 25.92
CA LEU A 254 -6.08 14.09 24.67
C LEU A 254 -5.21 15.20 24.06
N ARG A 255 -4.30 15.75 24.83
CA ARG A 255 -3.25 16.67 24.39
C ARG A 255 -2.34 16.08 23.30
N ASP A 256 -2.08 14.79 23.34
CA ASP A 256 -1.16 14.14 22.39
C ASP A 256 -1.89 13.63 21.14
N LEU A 257 -3.17 13.24 21.25
CA LEU A 257 -4.01 12.91 20.10
C LEU A 257 -4.48 14.18 19.37
N SER A 258 -4.85 15.22 20.12
CA SER A 258 -5.13 16.53 19.50
C SER A 258 -3.87 17.12 18.88
N ALA A 259 -2.68 16.87 19.42
CA ALA A 259 -1.43 17.25 18.77
C ALA A 259 -1.14 16.43 17.52
N CYS A 260 -1.55 15.16 17.42
CA CYS A 260 -1.48 14.39 16.18
C CYS A 260 -2.54 14.83 15.17
N ILE A 261 -3.77 15.02 15.61
CA ILE A 261 -4.85 15.56 14.78
C ILE A 261 -4.55 17.03 14.45
N ILE A 262 -4.06 17.85 15.39
CA ILE A 262 -3.65 19.24 15.19
C ILE A 262 -2.33 19.34 14.41
N ALA A 263 -1.38 18.43 14.53
CA ALA A 263 -0.19 18.41 13.66
C ALA A 263 -0.57 18.08 12.21
N ILE A 264 -1.62 17.30 12.00
CA ILE A 264 -2.23 17.10 10.68
C ILE A 264 -2.91 18.40 10.20
N TYR A 265 -3.60 19.12 11.10
CA TYR A 265 -4.18 20.44 10.80
C TYR A 265 -3.16 21.56 10.53
N LEU A 266 -1.98 21.50 11.16
CA LEU A 266 -0.94 22.54 10.99
C LEU A 266 -0.01 22.27 9.78
N TYR A 267 0.06 21.04 9.29
CA TYR A 267 0.87 20.71 8.10
C TYR A 267 0.11 20.83 6.78
N PHE A 268 -1.22 20.91 6.80
CA PHE A 268 -2.05 21.28 5.68
C PHE A 268 -2.91 22.50 6.05
N PRO A 269 -2.44 23.70 5.76
CA PRO A 269 -3.36 24.85 5.75
C PRO A 269 -4.29 24.65 4.56
N LEU A 270 -5.43 24.00 4.79
CA LEU A 270 -6.56 24.08 3.89
C LEU A 270 -6.98 25.54 3.81
N GLN A 271 -6.68 26.18 2.70
CA GLN A 271 -7.35 27.39 2.26
C GLN A 271 -8.86 27.14 2.30
N ARG A 272 -9.48 27.48 3.43
CA ARG A 272 -10.90 27.80 3.48
C ARG A 272 -11.09 29.17 2.80
N SER A 273 -10.96 29.21 1.49
CA SER A 273 -11.45 30.35 0.71
C SER A 273 -11.54 29.95 -0.75
N CYS A 274 -12.57 29.23 -1.09
CA CYS A 274 -13.20 29.22 -2.42
C CYS A 274 -14.45 28.34 -2.39
N PHE A 275 -15.44 28.70 -1.58
CA PHE A 275 -16.85 28.46 -1.87
C PHE A 275 -17.64 29.49 -1.05
N GLY A 276 -17.81 30.66 -1.67
CA GLY A 276 -18.84 31.64 -1.39
C GLY A 276 -19.75 31.66 -2.57
#